data_484d955f00ddf2e82e9cb70d7ad9ff70
#
_entry.id   484d955f00ddf2e82e9cb70d7ad9ff70
#
_cell.length_a   1.000
_cell.length_b   1.000
_cell.length_c   1.000
_cell.angle_alpha   90.00
_cell.angle_beta   90.00
_cell.angle_gamma   90.00
#
_symmetry.space_group_name_H-M   'P 1'
#
loop_
_entity.id
_entity.type
_entity.pdbx_description
1 polymer ?
#
loop_
_entity_poly.entity_id
_entity_poly.type
_entity_poly.pdbx_seq_one_letter_code
_entity_poly.pdbx_strand_id
1 'polypeptide(L)' 'MRLTAIQDYMRQKNMPFTYVEDNDCGSITFIHRGLSYHIWEYPAPERGAESNVRTAGRSEDFEGDYEAQIMEILREF' A
#
# COMPACT_ATOMS: atom_id res chain seq x y z
N MET A 1 -6.05 -12.28 -5.64
CA MET A 1 -5.95 -11.14 -4.71
C MET A 1 -4.49 -10.78 -4.50
N ARG A 2 -4.17 -9.51 -4.45
CA ARG A 2 -2.80 -9.03 -4.33
C ARG A 2 -2.65 -8.17 -3.08
N LEU A 3 -1.42 -7.83 -2.71
CA LEU A 3 -1.11 -7.04 -1.51
C LEU A 3 -1.73 -7.67 -0.25
N THR A 4 -1.74 -9.01 -0.21
CA THR A 4 -2.46 -9.75 0.83
C THR A 4 -1.87 -9.54 2.23
N ALA A 5 -0.55 -9.45 2.33
CA ALA A 5 0.09 -9.22 3.62
C ALA A 5 -0.28 -7.85 4.19
N ILE A 6 -0.31 -6.83 3.33
CA ILE A 6 -0.71 -5.48 3.73
C ILE A 6 -2.18 -5.46 4.13
N GLN A 7 -3.04 -6.10 3.32
CA GLN A 7 -4.47 -6.15 3.63
C GLN A 7 -4.72 -6.82 4.98
N ASP A 8 -4.06 -7.96 5.22
CA ASP A 8 -4.22 -8.69 6.47
C ASP A 8 -3.75 -7.86 7.66
N TYR A 9 -2.62 -7.17 7.50
CA TYR A 9 -2.10 -6.31 8.55
C TYR A 9 -3.08 -5.19 8.89
N MET A 10 -3.63 -4.55 7.87
CA MET A 10 -4.58 -3.45 8.07
C MET A 10 -5.86 -3.94 8.75
N ARG A 11 -6.34 -5.14 8.38
CA ARG A 11 -7.51 -5.72 9.04
C ARG A 11 -7.23 -6.02 10.51
N GLN A 12 -6.07 -6.55 10.83
CA GLN A 12 -5.68 -6.84 12.21
C GLN A 12 -5.61 -5.58 13.06
N LYS A 13 -5.24 -4.47 12.46
CA LYS A 13 -5.13 -3.18 13.15
C LYS A 13 -6.40 -2.37 13.09
N ASN A 14 -7.47 -2.92 12.51
CA ASN A 14 -8.75 -2.22 12.35
C ASN A 14 -8.59 -0.91 11.58
N MET A 15 -7.76 -0.95 10.53
CA MET A 15 -7.57 0.20 9.64
C MET A 15 -8.42 -0.01 8.39
N PRO A 16 -9.50 0.77 8.23
CA PRO A 16 -10.35 0.64 7.04
C PRO A 16 -9.58 1.01 5.77
N PHE A 17 -9.83 0.28 4.70
CA PHE A 17 -9.20 0.57 3.42
C PHE A 17 -10.10 0.09 2.28
N THR A 18 -9.84 0.62 1.08
CA THR A 18 -10.48 0.17 -0.14
C THR A 18 -9.45 -0.54 -0.99
N TYR A 19 -9.78 -1.73 -1.46
CA TYR A 19 -8.91 -2.50 -2.34
C TYR A 19 -9.54 -2.65 -3.71
N VAL A 20 -8.77 -2.38 -4.76
CA VAL A 20 -9.19 -2.57 -6.15
C VAL A 20 -8.10 -3.36 -6.87
N GLU A 21 -8.50 -4.29 -7.70
CA GLU A 21 -7.56 -5.08 -8.50
C GLU A 21 -7.97 -4.97 -9.97
N ASP A 22 -7.01 -4.61 -10.82
CA ASP A 22 -7.24 -4.47 -12.25
C ASP A 22 -5.96 -4.85 -12.99
N ASN A 23 -6.08 -5.68 -14.02
CA ASN A 23 -4.94 -6.13 -14.84
C ASN A 23 -3.78 -6.67 -13.98
N ASP A 24 -4.09 -7.46 -12.97
CA ASP A 24 -3.12 -8.04 -12.04
C ASP A 24 -2.34 -7.00 -11.25
N CYS A 25 -2.89 -5.80 -11.10
CA CYS A 25 -2.33 -4.75 -10.24
C CYS A 25 -3.29 -4.49 -9.09
N GLY A 26 -2.80 -4.55 -7.87
CA GLY A 26 -3.59 -4.21 -6.69
C GLY A 26 -3.39 -2.76 -6.31
N SER A 27 -4.46 -2.12 -5.83
CA SER A 27 -4.38 -0.77 -5.28
C SER A 27 -5.12 -0.74 -3.95
N ILE A 28 -4.49 -0.10 -2.98
CA ILE A 28 -5.10 0.14 -1.67
C ILE A 28 -5.14 1.63 -1.44
N THR A 29 -6.29 2.13 -1.00
CA THR A 29 -6.42 3.52 -0.56
C THR A 29 -7.05 3.54 0.82
N PHE A 30 -6.58 4.45 1.66
CA PHE A 30 -7.13 4.58 3.02
C PHE A 30 -6.90 5.99 3.55
N ILE A 31 -7.62 6.32 4.61
CA ILE A 31 -7.48 7.62 5.30
C ILE A 31 -7.03 7.32 6.72
N HIS A 32 -6.02 8.04 7.18
CA HIS A 32 -5.52 7.92 8.54
C HIS A 32 -5.25 9.32 9.09
N ARG A 33 -5.91 9.65 10.19
CA ARG A 33 -5.79 10.97 10.83
C ARG A 33 -6.04 12.12 9.85
N GLY A 34 -7.03 11.94 8.98
CA GLY A 34 -7.42 12.96 8.02
C GLY A 34 -6.56 13.06 6.77
N LEU A 35 -5.53 12.23 6.66
CA LEU A 35 -4.67 12.22 5.47
C LEU A 35 -4.97 11.02 4.61
N SER A 36 -4.98 11.21 3.29
CA SER A 36 -5.24 10.15 2.33
C SER A 36 -3.95 9.49 1.89
N TYR A 37 -3.96 8.16 1.89
CA TYR A 37 -2.81 7.35 1.52
C TYR A 37 -3.18 6.39 0.42
N HIS A 38 -2.19 6.02 -0.42
CA HIS A 38 -2.39 5.03 -1.47
C HIS A 38 -1.19 4.09 -1.57
N ILE A 39 -1.45 2.88 -2.05
CA ILE A 39 -0.43 1.89 -2.36
C ILE A 39 -0.85 1.30 -3.71
N TRP A 40 -0.10 1.56 -4.77
CA TRP A 40 -0.43 1.15 -6.13
C TRP A 40 0.68 0.28 -6.68
N GLU A 41 0.38 -1.00 -6.95
CA GLU A 41 1.36 -1.88 -7.58
C GLU A 41 1.60 -1.48 -9.03
N TYR A 42 2.82 -1.67 -9.50
CA TYR A 42 3.14 -1.44 -10.90
C TYR A 42 2.61 -2.58 -11.77
N PRO A 43 2.24 -2.29 -13.02
CA PRO A 43 1.84 -3.34 -13.95
C PRO A 43 3.03 -4.19 -14.37
N ALA A 44 2.77 -5.49 -14.58
CA ALA A 44 3.79 -6.40 -15.08
C ALA A 44 4.31 -5.91 -16.44
N PRO A 45 5.58 -6.15 -16.76
CA PRO A 45 6.55 -6.97 -16.02
C PRO A 45 7.29 -6.24 -14.90
N GLU A 46 7.02 -5.00 -14.67
CA GLU A 46 7.67 -4.24 -13.60
C GLU A 46 7.26 -4.76 -12.24
N ARG A 47 8.19 -4.72 -11.30
CA ARG A 47 7.93 -5.14 -9.94
C ARG A 47 8.17 -3.99 -8.98
N GLY A 48 7.16 -3.66 -8.20
CA GLY A 48 7.25 -2.57 -7.25
C GLY A 48 5.90 -1.95 -7.02
N ALA A 49 5.88 -0.89 -6.23
CA ALA A 49 4.65 -0.16 -5.93
C ALA A 49 4.99 1.31 -5.68
N GLU A 50 4.02 2.16 -5.99
CA GLU A 50 4.10 3.57 -5.68
C GLU A 50 3.24 3.82 -4.45
N SER A 51 3.75 4.58 -3.47
CA SER A 51 2.99 4.85 -2.25
C SER A 51 3.48 6.12 -1.57
N ASN A 52 2.56 6.81 -0.92
CA ASN A 52 2.86 8.00 -0.12
C ASN A 52 2.82 7.72 1.38
N VAL A 53 2.96 6.45 1.79
CA VAL A 53 2.83 6.11 3.22
C VAL A 53 3.94 6.69 4.09
N ARG A 54 5.13 6.93 3.53
CA ARG A 54 6.24 7.49 4.30
C ARG A 54 6.06 8.98 4.54
N THR A 55 5.63 9.70 3.49
CA THR A 55 5.41 11.14 3.56
C THR A 55 4.10 11.44 2.87
N ALA A 56 3.07 11.75 3.62
CA ALA A 56 1.70 11.84 3.11
C ALA A 56 1.52 12.72 1.88
N GLY A 57 2.29 13.75 1.73
CA GLY A 57 2.18 14.66 0.58
C GLY A 57 3.03 14.27 -0.60
N ARG A 58 3.70 13.12 -0.58
CA ARG A 58 4.66 12.77 -1.60
C ARG A 58 4.70 11.27 -1.83
N SER A 59 4.52 10.87 -3.08
CA SER A 59 4.65 9.47 -3.48
C SER A 59 6.10 9.12 -3.73
N GLU A 60 6.47 7.88 -3.44
CA GLU A 60 7.77 7.35 -3.77
C GLU A 60 7.63 5.93 -4.26
N ASP A 61 8.65 5.43 -4.95
CA ASP A 61 8.64 4.11 -5.53
C ASP A 61 9.32 3.12 -4.58
N PHE A 62 8.68 1.98 -4.36
CA PHE A 62 9.21 0.89 -3.56
C PHE A 62 9.50 -0.28 -4.49
N GLU A 63 10.74 -0.76 -4.49
CA GLU A 63 11.18 -1.89 -5.32
C GLU A 63 11.56 -3.06 -4.45
N GLY A 64 11.71 -4.23 -5.08
CA GLY A 64 12.05 -5.45 -4.35
C GLY A 64 10.88 -5.94 -3.53
N ASP A 65 11.10 -6.21 -2.26
CA ASP A 65 10.03 -6.64 -1.36
C ASP A 65 9.24 -5.44 -0.86
N TYR A 66 8.47 -4.85 -1.75
CA TYR A 66 7.75 -3.61 -1.45
C TYR A 66 6.68 -3.80 -0.37
N GLU A 67 6.04 -4.97 -0.30
CA GLU A 67 5.07 -5.19 0.77
C GLU A 67 5.72 -5.11 2.15
N ALA A 68 6.86 -5.76 2.32
CA ALA A 68 7.56 -5.73 3.61
C ALA A 68 8.01 -4.31 3.97
N GLN A 69 8.51 -3.57 2.99
CA GLN A 69 8.93 -2.19 3.20
C GLN A 69 7.77 -1.29 3.62
N ILE A 70 6.64 -1.42 2.96
CA ILE A 70 5.45 -0.63 3.27
C ILE A 70 4.88 -1.02 4.62
N MET A 71 4.83 -2.31 4.94
CA MET A 71 4.37 -2.77 6.25
C MET A 71 5.20 -2.23 7.39
N GLU A 72 6.51 -2.14 7.19
CA GLU A 72 7.40 -1.57 8.19
C GLU A 72 7.03 -0.11 8.50
N ILE A 73 6.68 0.64 7.47
CA ILE A 73 6.22 2.02 7.65
C ILE A 73 4.86 2.06 8.35
N LEU A 74 3.95 1.19 7.97
CA LEU A 74 2.61 1.16 8.56
C LEU A 74 2.62 0.83 10.05
N ARG A 75 3.65 0.17 10.53
CA ARG A 75 3.78 -0.11 11.97
C ARG A 75 3.90 1.17 12.80
N GLU A 76 4.29 2.26 12.18
CA GLU A 76 4.41 3.56 12.85
C GLU A 76 3.13 4.37 12.84
N PHE A 77 2.10 3.88 12.21
CA PHE A 77 0.81 4.56 12.11
C PHE A 77 -0.03 4.45 13.38
#